data_ca9d1fef5e6eafc50a20be3d64789427
#
_entry.id   ca9d1fef5e6eafc50a20be3d64789427
#
_cell.length_a   1.000
_cell.length_b   1.000
_cell.length_c   1.000
_cell.angle_alpha   90.00
_cell.angle_beta   90.00
_cell.angle_gamma   90.00
#
_symmetry.space_group_name_H-M   'P 1'
#
loop_
_entity.id
_entity.type
_entity.pdbx_description
1 polymer ?
#
loop_
_entity_poly.entity_id
_entity_poly.type
_entity_poly.pdbx_seq_one_letter_code
_entity_poly.pdbx_strand_id
1 'polypeptide(L)'
;MDLITSAADLKPSTPWSDTIWAYTSEESLVDHETKARLCVATLLPFKDKKPDWDGFTKSVRWMQQCADHYGVEMVFVLNADTGYIFDLSNELYAEVLRRFRADFPTQRFITGITARGAENDSEFKSERYHPLIDIAQEHDNCELMIMTSRLLNILEPEARRDAYFEIGDYVTHPAIAHALEPSFVSWATPYEPWLLHQIAQHPKYVGGKVSTLDEPHFLYWSAMCKDLRLPFAPHSGDDYGIASAIKLGLPLLIGAGVSACPLICAARDMWLLDSVADKKFKTGSGRFDTRVYKLFEAFQSFEDLVFRLDDRLSASPYKHSTAHVLHQLGIIDAPEPHPDCKDLRGADEALRMQEAMRRPKRIAPRLGIPFFGA
;
A
#
# COMPACT_ATOMS: atom_id res chain seq x y z
N MET A 1 -1.63 -33.33 -8.50
CA MET A 1 -1.16 -31.94 -8.31
C MET A 1 -0.09 -32.05 -7.25
N ASP A 2 1.17 -32.10 -7.66
CA ASP A 2 2.27 -32.24 -6.71
C ASP A 2 2.37 -30.94 -5.91
N LEU A 3 2.31 -31.06 -4.60
CA LEU A 3 2.42 -29.92 -3.70
C LEU A 3 3.86 -29.39 -3.77
N ILE A 4 4.01 -28.10 -4.03
CA ILE A 4 5.31 -27.41 -3.91
C ILE A 4 5.68 -27.44 -2.42
N THR A 5 6.71 -28.24 -2.07
CA THR A 5 7.05 -28.53 -0.68
C THR A 5 8.30 -27.79 -0.20
N SER A 6 9.10 -27.20 -1.12
CA SER A 6 10.32 -26.49 -0.77
C SER A 6 10.60 -25.27 -1.68
N ALA A 7 11.43 -24.36 -1.21
CA ALA A 7 11.92 -23.23 -2.01
C ALA A 7 12.69 -23.67 -3.27
N ALA A 8 13.25 -24.88 -3.27
CA ALA A 8 13.96 -25.43 -4.42
C ALA A 8 13.01 -25.74 -5.60
N ASP A 9 11.74 -26.04 -5.30
CA ASP A 9 10.73 -26.39 -6.30
C ASP A 9 10.24 -25.17 -7.12
N LEU A 10 10.51 -23.96 -6.62
CA LEU A 10 10.10 -22.70 -7.24
C LEU A 10 11.22 -22.01 -8.04
N LYS A 11 12.37 -22.64 -8.24
CA LYS A 11 13.41 -22.05 -9.11
C LYS A 11 12.90 -22.02 -10.53
N PRO A 12 12.73 -20.83 -11.13
CA PRO A 12 12.28 -20.74 -12.51
C PRO A 12 13.28 -21.42 -13.42
N SER A 13 12.82 -22.33 -14.26
CA SER A 13 13.60 -22.97 -15.32
C SER A 13 13.81 -22.05 -16.53
N THR A 14 13.17 -20.88 -16.56
CA THR A 14 13.18 -19.90 -17.65
C THR A 14 13.65 -18.53 -17.20
N PRO A 15 14.34 -17.77 -18.07
CA PRO A 15 14.68 -16.37 -17.80
C PRO A 15 13.42 -15.54 -17.53
N TRP A 16 13.49 -14.61 -16.59
CA TRP A 16 12.40 -13.71 -16.17
C TRP A 16 11.69 -13.00 -17.33
N SER A 17 12.40 -12.71 -18.44
CA SER A 17 11.86 -12.04 -19.62
C SER A 17 10.71 -12.81 -20.26
N ASP A 18 10.79 -14.14 -20.34
CA ASP A 18 9.81 -14.95 -21.09
C ASP A 18 8.51 -15.13 -20.30
N THR A 19 8.61 -15.11 -18.96
CA THR A 19 7.44 -15.24 -18.09
C THR A 19 6.61 -13.95 -18.06
N ILE A 20 7.26 -12.78 -18.00
CA ILE A 20 6.58 -11.48 -17.97
C ILE A 20 5.81 -11.21 -19.27
N TRP A 21 6.39 -11.50 -20.43
CA TRP A 21 5.76 -11.24 -21.72
C TRP A 21 4.59 -12.18 -22.04
N ALA A 22 4.62 -13.41 -21.54
CA ALA A 22 3.51 -14.34 -21.71
C ALA A 22 2.19 -13.87 -21.03
N TYR A 23 2.31 -13.04 -19.98
CA TYR A 23 1.16 -12.54 -19.21
C TYR A 23 0.53 -11.25 -19.77
N THR A 24 1.23 -10.54 -20.64
CA THR A 24 0.71 -9.26 -21.17
C THR A 24 -0.23 -9.42 -22.36
N SER A 25 -0.40 -10.66 -22.89
CA SER A 25 -0.98 -10.81 -24.20
C SER A 25 -2.46 -11.20 -24.27
N GLU A 26 -3.10 -11.89 -23.32
CA GLU A 26 -4.50 -12.31 -23.58
C GLU A 26 -5.46 -12.40 -22.39
N GLU A 27 -5.02 -12.52 -21.13
CA GLU A 27 -5.92 -12.54 -19.98
C GLU A 27 -5.42 -11.61 -18.86
N SER A 28 -6.31 -10.78 -18.40
CA SER A 28 -6.04 -9.89 -17.26
C SER A 28 -5.60 -10.65 -16.01
N LEU A 29 -4.46 -10.25 -15.43
CA LEU A 29 -3.84 -10.88 -14.26
C LEU A 29 -4.73 -10.90 -13.00
N VAL A 30 -5.84 -10.15 -12.98
CA VAL A 30 -6.70 -10.00 -11.80
C VAL A 30 -8.15 -9.91 -12.22
N ASP A 31 -9.07 -10.47 -11.43
CA ASP A 31 -10.49 -10.33 -11.60
C ASP A 31 -10.94 -8.86 -11.63
N HIS A 32 -11.99 -8.54 -12.39
CA HIS A 32 -12.46 -7.16 -12.59
C HIS A 32 -12.79 -6.44 -11.28
N GLU A 33 -13.28 -7.15 -10.27
CA GLU A 33 -13.58 -6.57 -8.96
C GLU A 33 -12.32 -6.17 -8.19
N THR A 34 -11.26 -6.97 -8.27
CA THR A 34 -9.97 -6.67 -7.61
C THR A 34 -9.20 -5.54 -8.30
N LYS A 35 -9.39 -5.35 -9.61
CA LYS A 35 -8.71 -4.29 -10.38
C LYS A 35 -9.15 -2.88 -10.04
N ALA A 36 -10.38 -2.71 -9.60
CA ALA A 36 -10.91 -1.42 -9.22
C ALA A 36 -10.43 -1.00 -7.80
N ARG A 37 -10.00 -1.96 -6.98
CA ARG A 37 -9.67 -1.72 -5.58
C ARG A 37 -8.35 -0.96 -5.44
N LEU A 38 -8.41 0.20 -4.78
CA LEU A 38 -7.27 1.02 -4.39
C LEU A 38 -7.20 1.09 -2.87
N CYS A 39 -6.18 0.45 -2.28
CA CYS A 39 -5.92 0.56 -0.85
C CYS A 39 -4.92 1.69 -0.61
N VAL A 40 -5.27 2.65 0.23
CA VAL A 40 -4.44 3.82 0.54
C VAL A 40 -4.21 3.91 2.03
N ALA A 41 -2.93 3.87 2.43
CA ALA A 41 -2.55 4.05 3.82
C ALA A 41 -2.78 5.49 4.25
N THR A 42 -3.57 5.69 5.31
CA THR A 42 -3.90 7.02 5.83
C THR A 42 -2.79 7.56 6.70
N LEU A 43 -2.48 8.84 6.55
CA LEU A 43 -1.67 9.57 7.51
C LEU A 43 -2.52 9.92 8.74
N LEU A 44 -1.99 9.73 9.94
CA LEU A 44 -2.52 10.36 11.15
C LEU A 44 -1.81 11.71 11.35
N PRO A 45 -2.46 12.85 11.06
CA PRO A 45 -1.83 14.16 11.22
C PRO A 45 -1.73 14.56 12.68
N PHE A 46 -0.74 15.41 12.99
CA PHE A 46 -0.54 15.97 14.32
C PHE A 46 -0.54 17.50 14.25
N LYS A 47 -0.93 18.12 15.37
CA LYS A 47 -0.90 19.55 15.62
C LYS A 47 -0.65 19.80 17.10
N ASP A 48 0.32 20.64 17.44
CA ASP A 48 0.72 20.88 18.82
C ASP A 48 1.02 19.58 19.59
N LYS A 49 1.70 18.64 18.92
CA LYS A 49 2.05 17.29 19.44
C LYS A 49 0.85 16.40 19.79
N LYS A 50 -0.33 16.72 19.32
CA LYS A 50 -1.55 15.92 19.52
C LYS A 50 -2.12 15.49 18.17
N PRO A 51 -2.83 14.35 18.12
CA PRO A 51 -3.54 13.97 16.89
C PRO A 51 -4.51 15.07 16.44
N ASP A 52 -4.40 15.47 15.19
CA ASP A 52 -5.34 16.38 14.52
C ASP A 52 -6.49 15.57 13.93
N TRP A 53 -7.52 15.33 14.76
CA TRP A 53 -8.67 14.52 14.35
C TRP A 53 -9.50 15.16 13.24
N ASP A 54 -9.60 16.48 13.22
CA ASP A 54 -10.30 17.20 12.15
C ASP A 54 -9.54 17.05 10.84
N GLY A 55 -8.22 17.21 10.87
CA GLY A 55 -7.35 16.97 9.73
C GLY A 55 -7.40 15.53 9.25
N PHE A 56 -7.44 14.56 10.16
CA PHE A 56 -7.61 13.15 9.81
C PHE A 56 -8.92 12.91 9.07
N THR A 57 -10.05 13.35 9.63
CA THR A 57 -11.36 13.19 9.01
C THR A 57 -11.46 13.91 7.66
N LYS A 58 -10.92 15.14 7.54
CA LYS A 58 -10.86 15.88 6.28
C LYS A 58 -10.05 15.13 5.22
N SER A 59 -8.89 14.57 5.59
CA SER A 59 -8.03 13.82 4.69
C SER A 59 -8.74 12.56 4.15
N VAL A 60 -9.38 11.79 5.01
CA VAL A 60 -10.15 10.60 4.58
C VAL A 60 -11.32 10.98 3.68
N ARG A 61 -12.09 12.01 4.04
CA ARG A 61 -13.21 12.49 3.19
C ARG A 61 -12.75 13.00 1.83
N TRP A 62 -11.64 13.71 1.78
CA TRP A 62 -11.06 14.18 0.53
C TRP A 62 -10.68 13.01 -0.39
N MET A 63 -10.02 11.98 0.14
CA MET A 63 -9.69 10.78 -0.62
C MET A 63 -10.95 10.05 -1.10
N GLN A 64 -11.97 9.91 -0.23
CA GLN A 64 -13.24 9.28 -0.59
C GLN A 64 -13.94 10.05 -1.72
N GLN A 65 -14.00 11.38 -1.64
CA GLN A 65 -14.57 12.22 -2.69
C GLN A 65 -13.85 12.04 -4.03
N CYS A 66 -12.52 11.88 -4.02
CA CYS A 66 -11.76 11.57 -5.24
C CYS A 66 -12.15 10.21 -5.81
N ALA A 67 -12.25 9.20 -4.95
CA ALA A 67 -12.62 7.86 -5.36
C ALA A 67 -14.04 7.80 -5.93
N ASP A 68 -15.00 8.43 -5.25
CA ASP A 68 -16.40 8.51 -5.68
C ASP A 68 -16.55 9.21 -7.03
N HIS A 69 -15.80 10.31 -7.23
CA HIS A 69 -15.82 11.05 -8.49
C HIS A 69 -15.38 10.22 -9.69
N TYR A 70 -14.43 9.32 -9.51
CA TYR A 70 -13.89 8.45 -10.56
C TYR A 70 -14.43 7.01 -10.52
N GLY A 71 -15.39 6.70 -9.65
CA GLY A 71 -15.93 5.35 -9.51
C GLY A 71 -14.89 4.30 -9.08
N VAL A 72 -13.86 4.71 -8.32
CA VAL A 72 -12.82 3.82 -7.82
C VAL A 72 -13.22 3.28 -6.45
N GLU A 73 -13.21 1.96 -6.28
CA GLU A 73 -13.37 1.36 -4.96
C GLU A 73 -12.12 1.65 -4.11
N MET A 74 -12.29 2.47 -3.07
CA MET A 74 -11.21 2.81 -2.14
C MET A 74 -11.37 2.06 -0.82
N VAL A 75 -10.27 1.49 -0.35
CA VAL A 75 -10.15 0.88 0.98
C VAL A 75 -9.07 1.62 1.75
N PHE A 76 -9.45 2.20 2.88
CA PHE A 76 -8.48 2.91 3.73
C PHE A 76 -7.66 1.91 4.54
N VAL A 77 -6.36 2.16 4.64
CA VAL A 77 -5.45 1.37 5.46
C VAL A 77 -5.02 2.20 6.65
N LEU A 78 -5.63 1.91 7.79
CA LEU A 78 -5.41 2.64 9.05
C LEU A 78 -4.21 2.05 9.78
N ASN A 79 -3.57 2.85 10.62
CA ASN A 79 -2.52 2.36 11.50
C ASN A 79 -1.47 1.49 10.76
N ALA A 80 -1.14 1.85 9.52
CA ALA A 80 -0.01 1.28 8.80
C ALA A 80 1.27 2.08 9.12
N ASP A 81 2.36 1.84 8.41
CA ASP A 81 3.57 2.64 8.57
C ASP A 81 3.31 4.14 8.34
N THR A 82 2.53 4.50 7.32
CA THR A 82 2.08 5.88 7.06
C THR A 82 1.33 6.49 8.25
N GLY A 83 0.58 5.68 9.00
CA GLY A 83 -0.16 6.06 10.20
C GLY A 83 0.63 5.89 11.50
N TYR A 84 1.96 5.78 11.43
CA TYR A 84 2.87 5.68 12.58
C TYR A 84 2.65 4.46 13.49
N ILE A 85 2.25 3.31 12.95
CA ILE A 85 1.93 2.12 13.75
C ILE A 85 2.99 1.76 14.79
N PHE A 86 4.26 1.97 14.49
CA PHE A 86 5.37 1.63 15.39
C PHE A 86 5.49 2.59 16.58
N ASP A 87 4.93 3.81 16.45
CA ASP A 87 4.99 4.87 17.47
C ASP A 87 3.67 4.98 18.26
N LEU A 88 2.55 4.42 17.76
CA LEU A 88 1.26 4.49 18.43
C LEU A 88 1.23 3.65 19.70
N SER A 89 0.69 4.19 20.81
CA SER A 89 0.25 3.37 21.94
C SER A 89 -0.99 2.55 21.55
N ASN A 90 -1.31 1.50 22.33
CA ASN A 90 -2.51 0.70 22.08
C ASN A 90 -3.79 1.55 22.20
N GLU A 91 -3.82 2.52 23.12
CA GLU A 91 -4.97 3.42 23.33
C GLU A 91 -5.15 4.34 22.11
N LEU A 92 -4.05 4.91 21.57
CA LEU A 92 -4.14 5.77 20.39
C LEU A 92 -4.48 4.94 19.14
N TYR A 93 -3.94 3.73 19.03
CA TYR A 93 -4.32 2.78 17.97
C TYR A 93 -5.83 2.52 17.97
N ALA A 94 -6.40 2.16 19.13
CA ALA A 94 -7.83 1.92 19.29
C ALA A 94 -8.66 3.18 19.00
N GLU A 95 -8.20 4.36 19.44
CA GLU A 95 -8.89 5.64 19.21
C GLU A 95 -8.99 5.99 17.72
N VAL A 96 -7.94 5.72 16.92
CA VAL A 96 -7.98 5.90 15.45
C VAL A 96 -9.09 5.05 14.84
N LEU A 97 -9.17 3.75 15.19
CA LEU A 97 -10.21 2.86 14.68
C LEU A 97 -11.60 3.30 15.09
N ARG A 98 -11.77 3.65 16.36
CA ARG A 98 -13.05 4.11 16.91
C ARG A 98 -13.55 5.39 16.20
N ARG A 99 -12.67 6.37 15.97
CA ARG A 99 -13.01 7.61 15.27
C ARG A 99 -13.30 7.38 13.81
N PHE A 100 -12.48 6.60 13.13
CA PHE A 100 -12.76 6.24 11.76
C PHE A 100 -14.14 5.58 11.63
N ARG A 101 -14.47 4.62 12.49
CA ARG A 101 -15.76 3.94 12.47
C ARG A 101 -16.93 4.87 12.78
N ALA A 102 -16.74 5.84 13.67
CA ALA A 102 -17.77 6.85 13.97
C ALA A 102 -18.08 7.76 12.76
N ASP A 103 -17.06 8.17 12.02
CA ASP A 103 -17.19 9.06 10.87
C ASP A 103 -17.56 8.32 9.57
N PHE A 104 -17.19 7.03 9.45
CA PHE A 104 -17.36 6.18 8.26
C PHE A 104 -17.91 4.80 8.65
N PRO A 105 -19.15 4.70 9.14
CA PRO A 105 -19.68 3.50 9.80
C PRO A 105 -19.80 2.27 8.91
N THR A 106 -19.97 2.43 7.61
CA THR A 106 -20.13 1.33 6.64
C THR A 106 -18.88 1.03 5.82
N GLN A 107 -17.85 1.89 5.92
CA GLN A 107 -16.66 1.78 5.11
C GLN A 107 -15.83 0.55 5.52
N ARG A 108 -15.42 -0.25 4.53
CA ARG A 108 -14.41 -1.30 4.74
C ARG A 108 -13.04 -0.65 4.95
N PHE A 109 -12.21 -1.26 5.78
CA PHE A 109 -10.86 -0.78 6.00
C PHE A 109 -9.90 -1.94 6.32
N ILE A 110 -8.63 -1.68 6.15
CA ILE A 110 -7.53 -2.53 6.59
C ILE A 110 -6.86 -1.83 7.76
N THR A 111 -6.37 -2.55 8.77
CA THR A 111 -5.53 -1.96 9.81
C THR A 111 -4.22 -2.72 9.98
N GLY A 112 -3.14 -1.99 10.20
CA GLY A 112 -1.84 -2.59 10.51
C GLY A 112 -1.86 -3.28 11.87
N ILE A 113 -1.21 -4.43 11.96
CA ILE A 113 -1.00 -5.21 13.19
C ILE A 113 0.49 -5.45 13.33
N THR A 114 1.11 -5.03 14.44
CA THR A 114 2.52 -5.27 14.72
C THR A 114 2.72 -5.89 16.11
N ALA A 115 3.88 -6.51 16.32
CA ALA A 115 4.25 -7.05 17.62
C ALA A 115 4.40 -5.94 18.66
N ARG A 116 3.86 -6.13 19.84
CA ARG A 116 3.92 -5.19 20.98
C ARG A 116 4.77 -5.74 22.11
N GLY A 117 5.60 -4.87 22.70
CA GLY A 117 6.44 -5.25 23.85
C GLY A 117 7.49 -6.32 23.52
N ALA A 118 7.93 -6.39 22.27
CA ALA A 118 8.91 -7.38 21.80
C ALA A 118 10.37 -6.88 21.86
N GLU A 119 10.61 -5.70 22.39
CA GLU A 119 11.92 -5.01 22.35
C GLU A 119 13.01 -5.80 23.09
N ASN A 120 12.63 -6.52 24.15
CA ASN A 120 13.53 -7.32 24.98
C ASN A 120 13.43 -8.83 24.71
N ASP A 121 12.60 -9.26 23.76
CA ASP A 121 12.50 -10.66 23.41
C ASP A 121 13.73 -11.10 22.61
N SER A 122 14.24 -12.29 22.92
CA SER A 122 15.33 -12.95 22.19
C SER A 122 14.79 -13.87 21.09
N GLU A 123 13.52 -14.29 21.19
CA GLU A 123 12.85 -15.22 20.29
C GLU A 123 11.51 -14.64 19.84
N PHE A 124 11.04 -15.07 18.67
CA PHE A 124 9.74 -14.71 18.17
C PHE A 124 8.63 -15.30 19.06
N LYS A 125 7.58 -14.51 19.26
CA LYS A 125 6.34 -14.89 19.96
C LYS A 125 5.14 -14.33 19.23
N SER A 126 4.27 -15.19 18.74
CA SER A 126 3.04 -14.81 18.03
C SER A 126 2.09 -14.00 18.92
N GLU A 127 2.08 -14.26 20.23
CA GLU A 127 1.24 -13.57 21.22
C GLU A 127 1.53 -12.07 21.31
N ARG A 128 2.69 -11.61 20.81
CA ARG A 128 2.99 -10.18 20.72
C ARG A 128 2.11 -9.41 19.73
N TYR A 129 1.44 -10.11 18.82
CA TYR A 129 0.47 -9.53 17.90
C TYR A 129 -0.94 -9.48 18.47
N HIS A 130 -1.28 -10.33 19.43
CA HIS A 130 -2.63 -10.48 19.98
C HIS A 130 -3.24 -9.17 20.48
N PRO A 131 -2.54 -8.27 21.22
CA PRO A 131 -3.16 -7.06 21.74
C PRO A 131 -3.77 -6.16 20.66
N LEU A 132 -3.13 -6.03 19.49
CA LEU A 132 -3.67 -5.24 18.37
C LEU A 132 -4.69 -6.03 17.55
N ILE A 133 -4.56 -7.34 17.44
CA ILE A 133 -5.55 -8.21 16.82
C ILE A 133 -6.88 -8.11 17.58
N ASP A 134 -6.84 -8.22 18.89
CA ASP A 134 -8.05 -8.13 19.74
C ASP A 134 -8.77 -6.81 19.56
N ILE A 135 -8.04 -5.68 19.61
CA ILE A 135 -8.61 -4.36 19.39
C ILE A 135 -9.20 -4.24 17.97
N ALA A 136 -8.51 -4.72 16.96
CA ALA A 136 -8.97 -4.60 15.58
C ALA A 136 -10.22 -5.45 15.31
N GLN A 137 -10.31 -6.62 15.89
CA GLN A 137 -11.43 -7.56 15.72
C GLN A 137 -12.72 -7.13 16.42
N GLU A 138 -12.70 -6.08 17.25
CA GLU A 138 -13.90 -5.43 17.77
C GLU A 138 -14.67 -4.67 16.66
N HIS A 139 -14.07 -4.48 15.49
CA HIS A 139 -14.64 -3.71 14.39
C HIS A 139 -15.04 -4.61 13.22
N ASP A 140 -16.32 -4.66 12.89
CA ASP A 140 -16.80 -5.31 11.66
C ASP A 140 -16.22 -4.64 10.39
N ASN A 141 -16.13 -5.40 9.29
CA ASN A 141 -15.58 -4.95 8.00
C ASN A 141 -14.12 -4.50 8.05
N CYS A 142 -13.34 -5.06 8.97
CA CYS A 142 -11.92 -4.83 9.13
C CYS A 142 -11.12 -6.02 8.58
N GLU A 143 -10.11 -5.76 7.76
CA GLU A 143 -9.07 -6.70 7.37
C GLU A 143 -7.79 -6.37 8.15
N LEU A 144 -7.02 -7.39 8.53
CA LEU A 144 -5.82 -7.23 9.35
C LEU A 144 -4.57 -7.31 8.50
N MET A 145 -3.75 -6.29 8.43
CA MET A 145 -2.46 -6.35 7.76
C MET A 145 -1.37 -6.71 8.76
N ILE A 146 -0.94 -7.97 8.74
CA ILE A 146 0.10 -8.50 9.63
C ILE A 146 1.45 -7.97 9.17
N MET A 147 1.94 -6.97 9.86
CA MET A 147 3.22 -6.35 9.56
C MET A 147 4.37 -7.21 10.09
N THR A 148 5.43 -7.34 9.32
CA THR A 148 6.62 -8.05 9.79
C THR A 148 7.23 -7.34 11.00
N SER A 149 7.91 -8.11 11.85
CA SER A 149 8.73 -7.60 12.95
C SER A 149 10.16 -8.11 12.80
N ARG A 150 11.10 -7.50 13.52
CA ARG A 150 12.50 -7.94 13.47
C ARG A 150 12.65 -9.44 13.77
N LEU A 151 12.02 -9.93 14.83
CA LEU A 151 12.12 -11.33 15.22
C LEU A 151 11.41 -12.28 14.26
N LEU A 152 10.29 -11.88 13.69
CA LEU A 152 9.62 -12.63 12.62
C LEU A 152 10.48 -12.70 11.36
N ASN A 153 11.12 -11.59 11.01
CA ASN A 153 11.87 -11.47 9.76
C ASN A 153 13.19 -12.25 9.75
N ILE A 154 13.84 -12.45 10.90
CA ILE A 154 15.08 -13.21 10.99
C ILE A 154 14.88 -14.72 11.08
N LEU A 155 13.65 -15.22 11.19
CA LEU A 155 13.37 -16.66 11.16
C LEU A 155 13.72 -17.24 9.79
N GLU A 156 14.16 -18.49 9.79
CA GLU A 156 14.27 -19.28 8.57
C GLU A 156 12.91 -19.38 7.86
N PRO A 157 12.85 -19.52 6.53
CA PRO A 157 11.61 -19.45 5.76
C PRO A 157 10.49 -20.36 6.29
N GLU A 158 10.80 -21.60 6.66
CA GLU A 158 9.83 -22.56 7.19
C GLU A 158 9.30 -22.13 8.57
N ALA A 159 10.18 -21.69 9.47
CA ALA A 159 9.78 -21.18 10.77
C ALA A 159 8.97 -19.88 10.65
N ARG A 160 9.30 -19.06 9.67
CA ARG A 160 8.54 -17.83 9.36
C ARG A 160 7.14 -18.16 8.84
N ARG A 161 6.99 -19.17 7.98
CA ARG A 161 5.69 -19.70 7.57
C ARG A 161 4.87 -20.14 8.79
N ASP A 162 5.47 -20.96 9.67
CA ASP A 162 4.79 -21.49 10.85
C ASP A 162 4.35 -20.35 11.79
N ALA A 163 5.19 -19.33 11.96
CA ALA A 163 4.84 -18.12 12.71
C ALA A 163 3.64 -17.37 12.11
N TYR A 164 3.56 -17.25 10.78
CA TYR A 164 2.38 -16.68 10.13
C TYR A 164 1.14 -17.54 10.34
N PHE A 165 1.29 -18.86 10.34
CA PHE A 165 0.18 -19.77 10.60
C PHE A 165 -0.33 -19.64 12.03
N GLU A 166 0.56 -19.58 13.03
CA GLU A 166 0.18 -19.32 14.43
C GLU A 166 -0.61 -18.01 14.59
N ILE A 167 -0.15 -16.92 13.93
CA ILE A 167 -0.89 -15.66 13.93
C ILE A 167 -2.24 -15.83 13.23
N GLY A 168 -2.26 -16.52 12.07
CA GLY A 168 -3.45 -16.77 11.30
C GLY A 168 -4.52 -17.61 12.03
N ASP A 169 -4.09 -18.58 12.82
CA ASP A 169 -4.98 -19.39 13.65
C ASP A 169 -5.67 -18.58 14.76
N TYR A 170 -5.00 -17.53 15.25
CA TYR A 170 -5.59 -16.62 16.23
C TYR A 170 -6.57 -15.62 15.63
N VAL A 171 -6.39 -15.26 14.35
CA VAL A 171 -7.19 -14.24 13.65
C VAL A 171 -8.58 -14.80 13.30
N THR A 172 -9.63 -14.03 13.58
CA THR A 172 -11.01 -14.34 13.15
C THR A 172 -11.40 -13.65 11.85
N HIS A 173 -10.80 -12.49 11.54
CA HIS A 173 -11.01 -11.69 10.35
C HIS A 173 -10.06 -12.09 9.20
N PRO A 174 -10.34 -11.66 7.96
CA PRO A 174 -9.38 -11.79 6.86
C PRO A 174 -8.07 -11.07 7.16
N ALA A 175 -6.94 -11.67 6.78
CA ALA A 175 -5.62 -11.12 7.00
C ALA A 175 -4.84 -10.92 5.70
N ILE A 176 -3.90 -9.97 5.72
CA ILE A 176 -2.96 -9.65 4.65
C ILE A 176 -1.56 -9.77 5.22
N ALA A 177 -0.69 -10.56 4.63
CA ALA A 177 0.72 -10.61 5.00
C ALA A 177 1.46 -9.39 4.43
N HIS A 178 2.38 -8.80 5.19
CA HIS A 178 3.15 -7.64 4.73
C HIS A 178 4.65 -7.93 4.70
N ALA A 179 5.20 -7.98 3.49
CA ALA A 179 6.63 -8.07 3.22
C ALA A 179 7.24 -6.68 3.06
N LEU A 180 8.34 -6.42 3.76
CA LEU A 180 9.12 -5.17 3.73
C LEU A 180 10.54 -5.44 3.24
N GLU A 181 11.20 -4.39 2.78
CA GLU A 181 12.61 -4.39 2.42
C GLU A 181 13.44 -3.42 3.30
N PRO A 182 14.80 -3.48 3.20
CA PRO A 182 15.70 -2.67 4.03
C PRO A 182 15.55 -1.16 3.89
N SER A 183 15.01 -0.64 2.78
CA SER A 183 14.75 0.80 2.61
C SER A 183 13.68 1.35 3.56
N PHE A 184 12.81 0.49 4.10
CA PHE A 184 11.84 0.90 5.12
C PHE A 184 12.40 0.71 6.54
N VAL A 185 12.98 -0.46 6.81
CA VAL A 185 13.61 -0.75 8.09
C VAL A 185 14.83 -1.65 7.85
N SER A 186 15.98 -1.28 8.39
CA SER A 186 17.29 -1.88 8.06
C SER A 186 17.41 -3.39 8.34
N TRP A 187 16.55 -3.96 9.15
CA TRP A 187 16.53 -5.39 9.45
C TRP A 187 15.58 -6.19 8.56
N ALA A 188 14.79 -5.53 7.71
CA ALA A 188 13.85 -6.24 6.84
C ALA A 188 14.58 -6.96 5.70
N THR A 189 14.01 -8.08 5.28
CA THR A 189 14.42 -8.86 4.12
C THR A 189 13.19 -9.17 3.30
N PRO A 190 13.18 -8.96 1.99
CA PRO A 190 12.08 -9.37 1.11
C PRO A 190 11.77 -10.85 1.30
N TYR A 191 10.49 -11.20 1.22
CA TYR A 191 10.08 -12.59 1.34
C TYR A 191 10.32 -13.34 0.02
N GLU A 192 10.84 -14.55 0.12
CA GLU A 192 10.93 -15.41 -1.04
C GLU A 192 9.54 -15.77 -1.57
N PRO A 193 9.39 -15.93 -2.88
CA PRO A 193 8.12 -16.32 -3.50
C PRO A 193 7.51 -17.60 -2.90
N TRP A 194 8.33 -18.56 -2.53
CA TRP A 194 7.89 -19.78 -1.85
C TRP A 194 7.16 -19.47 -0.53
N LEU A 195 7.73 -18.61 0.31
CA LEU A 195 7.14 -18.25 1.60
C LEU A 195 5.76 -17.61 1.43
N LEU A 196 5.64 -16.67 0.49
CA LEU A 196 4.38 -16.01 0.22
C LEU A 196 3.32 -17.00 -0.33
N HIS A 197 3.77 -17.95 -1.16
CA HIS A 197 2.91 -19.04 -1.62
C HIS A 197 2.42 -19.91 -0.46
N GLN A 198 3.27 -20.23 0.50
CA GLN A 198 2.89 -21.01 1.69
C GLN A 198 1.89 -20.25 2.56
N ILE A 199 2.16 -18.96 2.84
CA ILE A 199 1.24 -18.11 3.60
C ILE A 199 -0.15 -18.06 2.92
N ALA A 200 -0.18 -17.97 1.59
CA ALA A 200 -1.41 -17.93 0.82
C ALA A 200 -2.27 -19.22 0.90
N GLN A 201 -1.71 -20.31 1.38
CA GLN A 201 -2.48 -21.56 1.62
C GLN A 201 -3.25 -21.55 2.93
N HIS A 202 -2.94 -20.66 3.86
CA HIS A 202 -3.67 -20.52 5.10
C HIS A 202 -4.99 -19.76 4.85
N PRO A 203 -6.16 -20.30 5.26
CA PRO A 203 -7.48 -19.77 4.86
C PRO A 203 -7.77 -18.35 5.34
N LYS A 204 -7.05 -17.86 6.31
CA LYS A 204 -7.21 -16.49 6.83
C LYS A 204 -6.48 -15.43 6.00
N TYR A 205 -5.40 -15.81 5.31
CA TYR A 205 -4.66 -14.88 4.49
C TYR A 205 -5.31 -14.74 3.11
N VAL A 206 -5.99 -13.62 2.88
CA VAL A 206 -6.69 -13.29 1.62
C VAL A 206 -5.85 -12.43 0.69
N GLY A 207 -4.69 -11.99 1.12
CA GLY A 207 -3.80 -11.17 0.33
C GLY A 207 -2.44 -10.94 0.97
N GLY A 208 -1.57 -10.26 0.22
CA GLY A 208 -0.28 -9.82 0.68
C GLY A 208 0.08 -8.45 0.14
N LYS A 209 0.71 -7.62 0.97
CA LYS A 209 1.34 -6.38 0.55
C LYS A 209 2.83 -6.64 0.32
N VAL A 210 3.32 -6.32 -0.86
CA VAL A 210 4.73 -6.43 -1.22
C VAL A 210 5.33 -5.03 -1.36
N SER A 211 6.10 -4.63 -0.35
CA SER A 211 6.81 -3.34 -0.32
C SER A 211 8.30 -3.59 -0.50
N THR A 212 8.68 -4.08 -1.68
CA THR A 212 10.08 -4.40 -2.01
C THR A 212 10.75 -3.30 -2.83
N LEU A 213 10.01 -2.31 -3.32
CA LEU A 213 10.50 -1.29 -4.28
C LEU A 213 11.21 -1.93 -5.49
N ASP A 214 10.85 -3.17 -5.79
CA ASP A 214 11.37 -4.00 -6.88
C ASP A 214 10.19 -4.53 -7.69
N GLU A 215 9.87 -3.84 -8.78
CA GLU A 215 8.77 -4.20 -9.67
C GLU A 215 8.88 -5.63 -10.22
N PRO A 216 10.04 -6.13 -10.70
CA PRO A 216 10.21 -7.51 -11.12
C PRO A 216 9.83 -8.53 -10.04
N HIS A 217 10.23 -8.32 -8.80
CA HIS A 217 9.87 -9.20 -7.69
C HIS A 217 8.35 -9.27 -7.46
N PHE A 218 7.69 -8.12 -7.46
CA PHE A 218 6.24 -8.05 -7.33
C PHE A 218 5.51 -8.71 -8.50
N LEU A 219 5.95 -8.48 -9.75
CA LEU A 219 5.35 -9.07 -10.94
C LEU A 219 5.49 -10.60 -10.94
N TYR A 220 6.67 -11.12 -10.57
CA TYR A 220 6.87 -12.56 -10.44
C TYR A 220 5.89 -13.18 -9.43
N TRP A 221 5.72 -12.55 -8.29
CA TRP A 221 4.83 -13.03 -7.25
C TRP A 221 3.35 -12.98 -7.67
N SER A 222 2.95 -11.90 -8.32
CA SER A 222 1.60 -11.75 -8.87
C SER A 222 1.29 -12.83 -9.91
N ALA A 223 2.24 -13.13 -10.80
CA ALA A 223 2.13 -14.18 -11.79
C ALA A 223 2.00 -15.57 -11.12
N MET A 224 2.82 -15.85 -10.12
CA MET A 224 2.78 -17.11 -9.37
C MET A 224 1.42 -17.32 -8.70
N CYS A 225 0.86 -16.31 -8.03
CA CYS A 225 -0.44 -16.40 -7.39
C CYS A 225 -1.54 -16.75 -8.42
N LYS A 226 -1.48 -16.14 -9.61
CA LYS A 226 -2.42 -16.44 -10.71
C LYS A 226 -2.27 -17.86 -11.21
N ASP A 227 -1.05 -18.31 -11.50
CA ASP A 227 -0.79 -19.65 -12.05
C ASP A 227 -1.25 -20.75 -11.11
N LEU A 228 -1.04 -20.55 -9.83
CA LEU A 228 -1.44 -21.48 -8.79
C LEU A 228 -2.92 -21.35 -8.40
N ARG A 229 -3.65 -20.40 -9.02
CA ARG A 229 -5.07 -20.12 -8.74
C ARG A 229 -5.35 -19.95 -7.25
N LEU A 230 -4.45 -19.27 -6.55
CA LEU A 230 -4.61 -19.02 -5.14
C LEU A 230 -5.72 -17.98 -4.90
N PRO A 231 -6.60 -18.19 -3.91
CA PRO A 231 -7.59 -17.20 -3.50
C PRO A 231 -6.91 -16.09 -2.69
N PHE A 232 -5.87 -15.45 -3.25
CA PHE A 232 -4.97 -14.55 -2.57
C PHE A 232 -4.63 -13.37 -3.49
N ALA A 233 -4.90 -12.15 -3.04
CA ALA A 233 -4.68 -10.93 -3.80
C ALA A 233 -3.30 -10.31 -3.46
N PRO A 234 -2.31 -10.38 -4.37
CA PRO A 234 -1.07 -9.64 -4.18
C PRO A 234 -1.31 -8.14 -4.42
N HIS A 235 -0.95 -7.30 -3.46
CA HIS A 235 -1.04 -5.84 -3.56
C HIS A 235 0.36 -5.26 -3.75
N SER A 236 0.54 -4.43 -4.78
CA SER A 236 1.75 -3.63 -4.90
C SER A 236 1.80 -2.59 -3.79
N GLY A 237 2.85 -2.64 -3.00
CA GLY A 237 3.21 -1.61 -2.03
C GLY A 237 4.40 -0.77 -2.50
N ASP A 238 4.72 -0.86 -3.80
CA ASP A 238 5.80 -0.11 -4.43
C ASP A 238 5.29 1.25 -4.89
N ASP A 239 5.61 2.29 -4.13
CA ASP A 239 5.25 3.67 -4.45
C ASP A 239 6.02 4.21 -5.68
N TYR A 240 7.16 3.62 -6.07
CA TYR A 240 7.83 3.94 -7.35
C TYR A 240 7.19 3.27 -8.55
N GLY A 241 6.43 2.21 -8.35
CA GLY A 241 5.80 1.39 -9.38
C GLY A 241 4.30 1.63 -9.59
N ILE A 242 3.70 2.70 -9.03
CA ILE A 242 2.24 2.91 -9.09
C ILE A 242 1.73 2.96 -10.53
N ALA A 243 2.41 3.69 -11.42
CA ALA A 243 2.01 3.81 -12.82
C ALA A 243 2.04 2.45 -13.54
N SER A 244 3.05 1.64 -13.28
CA SER A 244 3.19 0.28 -13.83
C SER A 244 2.10 -0.64 -13.30
N ALA A 245 1.85 -0.61 -11.99
CA ALA A 245 0.80 -1.41 -11.37
C ALA A 245 -0.60 -1.10 -11.96
N ILE A 246 -0.92 0.20 -12.18
CA ILE A 246 -2.17 0.59 -12.84
C ILE A 246 -2.25 0.03 -14.25
N LYS A 247 -1.19 0.15 -15.06
CA LYS A 247 -1.15 -0.33 -16.45
C LYS A 247 -1.35 -1.84 -16.51
N LEU A 248 -0.84 -2.57 -15.55
CA LEU A 248 -0.97 -4.02 -15.46
C LEU A 248 -2.27 -4.49 -14.79
N GLY A 249 -3.10 -3.56 -14.31
CA GLY A 249 -4.35 -3.87 -13.63
C GLY A 249 -4.16 -4.52 -12.26
N LEU A 250 -3.04 -4.26 -11.60
CA LEU A 250 -2.69 -4.86 -10.32
C LEU A 250 -3.33 -4.11 -9.15
N PRO A 251 -3.70 -4.79 -8.06
CA PRO A 251 -4.15 -4.14 -6.83
C PRO A 251 -3.02 -3.30 -6.23
N LEU A 252 -3.38 -2.16 -5.67
CA LEU A 252 -2.47 -1.23 -5.02
C LEU A 252 -2.76 -1.18 -3.51
N LEU A 253 -1.71 -1.22 -2.69
CA LEU A 253 -1.76 -0.87 -1.28
C LEU A 253 -0.56 0.02 -0.97
N ILE A 254 -0.72 1.31 -1.21
CA ILE A 254 0.36 2.30 -1.28
C ILE A 254 0.40 3.21 -0.06
N GLY A 255 1.60 3.66 0.29
CA GLY A 255 1.88 4.51 1.45
C GLY A 255 1.76 5.98 1.13
N ALA A 256 2.53 6.48 0.17
CA ALA A 256 2.56 7.88 -0.21
C ALA A 256 1.37 8.29 -1.09
N GLY A 257 0.62 7.33 -1.63
CA GLY A 257 -0.51 7.57 -2.53
C GLY A 257 -1.61 8.47 -1.98
N VAL A 258 -1.64 8.70 -0.66
CA VAL A 258 -2.48 9.73 -0.05
C VAL A 258 -2.15 11.12 -0.61
N SER A 259 -0.89 11.41 -0.93
CA SER A 259 -0.43 12.68 -1.48
C SER A 259 -0.97 12.96 -2.88
N ALA A 260 -1.07 11.93 -3.71
CA ALA A 260 -1.45 12.03 -5.12
C ALA A 260 -2.84 11.43 -5.42
N CYS A 261 -3.65 11.16 -4.41
CA CYS A 261 -4.92 10.45 -4.52
C CYS A 261 -5.80 10.87 -5.72
N PRO A 262 -6.05 12.17 -5.99
CA PRO A 262 -6.86 12.57 -7.15
C PRO A 262 -6.24 12.17 -8.49
N LEU A 263 -4.92 12.24 -8.59
CA LEU A 263 -4.20 11.92 -9.82
C LEU A 263 -4.20 10.41 -10.07
N ILE A 264 -4.06 9.61 -9.02
CA ILE A 264 -4.09 8.16 -9.07
C ILE A 264 -5.48 7.67 -9.45
N CYS A 265 -6.54 8.20 -8.83
CA CYS A 265 -7.93 7.88 -9.17
C CYS A 265 -8.23 8.24 -10.64
N ALA A 266 -7.87 9.43 -11.09
CA ALA A 266 -8.03 9.85 -12.47
C ALA A 266 -7.25 8.97 -13.45
N ALA A 267 -6.02 8.60 -13.10
CA ALA A 267 -5.19 7.74 -13.93
C ALA A 267 -5.80 6.33 -14.10
N ARG A 268 -6.33 5.77 -13.01
CA ARG A 268 -7.04 4.46 -13.06
C ARG A 268 -8.28 4.53 -13.93
N ASP A 269 -9.12 5.54 -13.76
CA ASP A 269 -10.34 5.74 -14.57
C ASP A 269 -9.99 5.89 -16.05
N MET A 270 -9.10 6.79 -16.40
CA MET A 270 -8.67 7.02 -17.79
C MET A 270 -8.06 5.76 -18.40
N TRP A 271 -7.24 5.01 -17.66
CA TRP A 271 -6.62 3.78 -18.15
C TRP A 271 -7.65 2.67 -18.37
N LEU A 272 -8.62 2.52 -17.47
CA LEU A 272 -9.70 1.53 -17.62
C LEU A 272 -10.58 1.87 -18.81
N LEU A 273 -10.92 3.13 -19.03
CA LEU A 273 -11.70 3.59 -20.20
C LEU A 273 -10.95 3.31 -21.50
N ASP A 274 -9.65 3.61 -21.55
CA ASP A 274 -8.81 3.32 -22.71
C ASP A 274 -8.68 1.80 -22.95
N SER A 275 -8.50 1.00 -21.90
CA SER A 275 -8.39 -0.46 -22.03
C SER A 275 -9.69 -1.12 -22.51
N VAL A 276 -10.84 -0.59 -22.08
CA VAL A 276 -12.16 -1.04 -22.59
C VAL A 276 -12.33 -0.62 -24.05
N ALA A 277 -11.87 0.59 -24.43
CA ALA A 277 -11.83 1.02 -25.81
C ALA A 277 -10.92 0.13 -26.66
N ASP A 278 -9.74 -0.25 -26.13
CA ASP A 278 -8.79 -1.10 -26.84
C ASP A 278 -9.33 -2.52 -27.12
N LYS A 279 -10.19 -3.08 -26.27
CA LYS A 279 -10.92 -4.31 -26.60
C LYS A 279 -11.78 -4.15 -27.88
N LYS A 280 -12.24 -2.95 -28.18
CA LYS A 280 -12.85 -2.59 -29.49
C LYS A 280 -11.80 -2.31 -30.58
N PHE A 281 -10.54 -2.08 -30.19
CA PHE A 281 -9.43 -1.70 -31.08
C PHE A 281 -8.64 -2.89 -31.65
N LYS A 282 -8.87 -4.12 -31.21
CA LYS A 282 -8.30 -5.31 -31.90
C LYS A 282 -8.69 -5.37 -33.41
N THR A 283 -9.43 -4.37 -33.87
CA THR A 283 -9.80 -4.16 -35.29
C THR A 283 -9.07 -3.02 -35.98
N GLY A 284 -7.98 -2.49 -35.44
CA GLY A 284 -6.95 -1.88 -36.31
C GLY A 284 -6.89 -0.39 -36.52
N SER A 285 -7.36 0.53 -35.64
CA SER A 285 -7.09 1.97 -35.84
C SER A 285 -7.15 2.87 -34.60
N GLY A 286 -6.72 2.38 -33.43
CA GLY A 286 -6.78 3.17 -32.20
C GLY A 286 -5.51 3.95 -31.87
N ARG A 287 -5.64 5.21 -31.58
CA ARG A 287 -4.61 6.02 -30.92
C ARG A 287 -4.85 5.99 -29.43
N PHE A 288 -3.86 5.52 -28.65
CA PHE A 288 -3.87 5.71 -27.20
C PHE A 288 -4.02 7.19 -26.85
N ASP A 289 -4.83 7.49 -25.85
CA ASP A 289 -4.95 8.86 -25.35
C ASP A 289 -3.64 9.27 -24.68
N THR A 290 -2.86 10.11 -25.37
CA THR A 290 -1.58 10.62 -24.85
C THR A 290 -1.73 11.40 -23.54
N ARG A 291 -2.95 11.78 -23.14
CA ARG A 291 -3.22 12.48 -21.88
C ARG A 291 -2.99 11.58 -20.68
N VAL A 292 -3.35 10.29 -20.76
CA VAL A 292 -3.14 9.32 -19.68
C VAL A 292 -1.65 9.12 -19.38
N TYR A 293 -0.81 9.05 -20.41
CA TYR A 293 0.63 8.93 -20.21
C TYR A 293 1.26 10.17 -19.57
N LYS A 294 0.78 11.37 -19.95
CA LYS A 294 1.20 12.62 -19.28
C LYS A 294 0.78 12.65 -17.82
N LEU A 295 -0.37 12.07 -17.52
CA LEU A 295 -0.85 11.95 -16.15
C LEU A 295 0.02 10.95 -15.36
N PHE A 296 0.30 9.77 -15.91
CA PHE A 296 1.22 8.80 -15.31
C PHE A 296 2.58 9.42 -15.00
N GLU A 297 3.17 10.10 -15.97
CA GLU A 297 4.46 10.77 -15.78
C GLU A 297 4.39 11.88 -14.72
N ALA A 298 3.27 12.61 -14.63
CA ALA A 298 3.12 13.68 -13.68
C ALA A 298 2.98 13.20 -12.25
N PHE A 299 2.13 12.20 -12.00
CA PHE A 299 1.94 11.73 -10.64
C PHE A 299 3.10 10.84 -10.18
N GLN A 300 3.65 9.97 -11.06
CA GLN A 300 4.77 9.12 -10.66
C GLN A 300 6.00 9.97 -10.29
N SER A 301 6.38 10.95 -11.13
CA SER A 301 7.49 11.84 -10.79
C SER A 301 7.24 12.69 -9.52
N PHE A 302 5.98 12.92 -9.16
CA PHE A 302 5.62 13.56 -7.91
C PHE A 302 5.78 12.60 -6.73
N GLU A 303 5.23 11.39 -6.83
CA GLU A 303 5.38 10.35 -5.81
C GLU A 303 6.85 9.97 -5.57
N ASP A 304 7.66 9.86 -6.62
CA ASP A 304 9.09 9.61 -6.51
C ASP A 304 9.80 10.67 -5.65
N LEU A 305 9.34 11.92 -5.70
CA LEU A 305 9.87 13.00 -4.87
C LEU A 305 9.34 12.95 -3.43
N VAL A 306 8.07 12.62 -3.23
CA VAL A 306 7.48 12.43 -1.89
C VAL A 306 8.17 11.27 -1.18
N PHE A 307 8.34 10.15 -1.89
CA PHE A 307 8.84 8.89 -1.37
C PHE A 307 10.37 8.75 -1.40
N ARG A 308 11.09 9.72 -1.95
CA ARG A 308 12.54 9.66 -2.14
C ARG A 308 13.30 9.16 -0.92
N LEU A 309 14.35 8.38 -1.17
CA LEU A 309 15.27 7.94 -0.12
C LEU A 309 16.00 9.15 0.49
N ASP A 310 16.31 9.06 1.78
CA ASP A 310 17.18 10.01 2.46
C ASP A 310 18.67 9.63 2.30
N ASP A 311 19.57 10.39 2.93
CA ASP A 311 21.01 10.14 2.87
C ASP A 311 21.42 8.78 3.50
N ARG A 312 20.53 8.15 4.27
CA ARG A 312 20.69 6.82 4.85
C ARG A 312 20.10 5.72 3.97
N LEU A 313 19.63 6.07 2.77
CA LEU A 313 18.87 5.20 1.87
C LEU A 313 17.55 4.67 2.48
N SER A 314 16.95 5.46 3.37
CA SER A 314 15.66 5.15 3.99
C SER A 314 14.51 5.87 3.30
N ALA A 315 13.45 5.14 3.04
CA ALA A 315 12.17 5.70 2.56
C ALA A 315 11.32 6.27 3.72
N SER A 316 11.50 5.81 4.95
CA SER A 316 10.67 6.15 6.13
C SER A 316 10.30 7.62 6.30
N PRO A 317 11.14 8.62 5.94
CA PRO A 317 10.76 10.03 6.05
C PRO A 317 9.64 10.49 5.09
N TYR A 318 9.13 9.65 4.18
CA TYR A 318 8.04 10.01 3.25
C TYR A 318 6.78 10.51 3.98
N LYS A 319 6.52 10.02 5.19
CA LYS A 319 5.39 10.45 6.04
C LYS A 319 5.42 11.95 6.30
N HIS A 320 6.59 12.50 6.56
CA HIS A 320 6.80 13.94 6.75
C HIS A 320 6.58 14.72 5.45
N SER A 321 7.07 14.20 4.31
CA SER A 321 6.79 14.77 2.97
C SER A 321 5.29 14.81 2.69
N THR A 322 4.59 13.70 2.96
CA THR A 322 3.13 13.58 2.81
C THR A 322 2.38 14.60 3.66
N ALA A 323 2.78 14.79 4.93
CA ALA A 323 2.19 15.81 5.79
C ALA A 323 2.34 17.22 5.21
N HIS A 324 3.51 17.56 4.67
CA HIS A 324 3.73 18.84 3.99
C HIS A 324 2.85 19.00 2.73
N VAL A 325 2.64 17.95 1.95
CA VAL A 325 1.74 18.00 0.78
C VAL A 325 0.30 18.26 1.21
N LEU A 326 -0.21 17.50 2.19
CA LEU A 326 -1.59 17.66 2.67
C LEU A 326 -1.82 19.06 3.29
N HIS A 327 -0.83 19.59 4.02
CA HIS A 327 -0.88 20.94 4.54
C HIS A 327 -0.93 22.00 3.42
N GLN A 328 -0.10 21.87 2.39
CA GLN A 328 -0.08 22.80 1.25
C GLN A 328 -1.33 22.69 0.35
N LEU A 329 -2.06 21.57 0.42
CA LEU A 329 -3.38 21.41 -0.18
C LEU A 329 -4.51 21.96 0.71
N GLY A 330 -4.20 22.44 1.92
CA GLY A 330 -5.19 22.96 2.88
C GLY A 330 -6.08 21.87 3.51
N ILE A 331 -5.64 20.62 3.47
CA ILE A 331 -6.38 19.48 4.01
C ILE A 331 -6.15 19.34 5.51
N ILE A 332 -4.89 19.50 5.96
CA ILE A 332 -4.53 19.49 7.37
C ILE A 332 -3.97 20.85 7.80
N ASP A 333 -4.09 21.18 9.07
CA ASP A 333 -3.71 22.50 9.59
C ASP A 333 -2.19 22.67 9.77
N ALA A 334 -1.47 21.60 10.09
CA ALA A 334 -0.03 21.61 10.33
C ALA A 334 0.65 20.37 9.76
N PRO A 335 1.88 20.46 9.23
CA PRO A 335 2.62 19.33 8.69
C PRO A 335 3.44 18.61 9.78
N GLU A 336 2.93 18.55 11.01
CA GLU A 336 3.63 17.95 12.14
C GLU A 336 3.54 16.43 12.07
N PRO A 337 4.68 15.70 12.20
CA PRO A 337 4.69 14.24 12.35
C PRO A 337 4.31 13.82 13.78
N HIS A 338 4.20 12.51 14.00
CA HIS A 338 4.07 11.97 15.37
C HIS A 338 5.23 12.47 16.25
N PRO A 339 4.96 12.88 17.51
CA PRO A 339 5.99 13.48 18.39
C PRO A 339 7.24 12.61 18.60
N ASP A 340 7.08 11.29 18.60
CA ASP A 340 8.16 10.33 18.80
C ASP A 340 8.81 9.86 17.47
N CYS A 341 8.28 10.32 16.32
CA CYS A 341 8.83 9.97 15.01
C CYS A 341 10.23 10.61 14.84
N LYS A 342 11.21 9.76 14.55
CA LYS A 342 12.60 10.19 14.32
C LYS A 342 12.95 10.36 12.84
N ASP A 343 12.09 9.87 11.97
CA ASP A 343 12.30 9.88 10.51
C ASP A 343 11.74 11.17 9.92
N LEU A 344 12.51 12.26 10.03
CA LEU A 344 12.11 13.57 9.56
C LEU A 344 12.93 14.01 8.35
N ARG A 345 12.31 14.80 7.48
CA ARG A 345 12.99 15.55 6.42
C ARG A 345 13.65 16.82 6.99
N GLY A 346 14.56 17.39 6.21
CA GLY A 346 15.19 18.67 6.56
C GLY A 346 14.23 19.86 6.54
N ALA A 347 14.70 21.01 7.03
CA ALA A 347 13.91 22.24 7.15
C ALA A 347 13.41 22.80 5.80
N ASP A 348 14.00 22.40 4.69
CA ASP A 348 13.63 22.79 3.33
C ASP A 348 12.49 21.92 2.71
N GLU A 349 11.94 20.97 3.47
CA GLU A 349 10.95 20.04 2.95
C GLU A 349 9.68 20.72 2.44
N ALA A 350 9.21 21.74 3.11
CA ALA A 350 8.06 22.52 2.66
C ALA A 350 8.27 23.10 1.25
N LEU A 351 9.47 23.63 0.98
CA LEU A 351 9.83 24.19 -0.33
C LEU A 351 9.96 23.08 -1.38
N ARG A 352 10.57 21.95 -1.01
CA ARG A 352 10.71 20.80 -1.92
C ARG A 352 9.35 20.26 -2.34
N MET A 353 8.40 20.12 -1.41
CA MET A 353 7.05 19.66 -1.74
C MET A 353 6.28 20.69 -2.57
N GLN A 354 6.49 21.98 -2.33
CA GLN A 354 5.93 23.02 -3.19
C GLN A 354 6.43 22.90 -4.63
N GLU A 355 7.72 22.69 -4.83
CA GLU A 355 8.30 22.48 -6.16
C GLU A 355 7.78 21.18 -6.81
N ALA A 356 7.75 20.08 -6.07
CA ALA A 356 7.23 18.79 -6.53
C ALA A 356 5.78 18.91 -7.04
N MET A 357 4.94 19.69 -6.35
CA MET A 357 3.54 19.89 -6.73
C MET A 357 3.32 20.80 -7.96
N ARG A 358 4.32 21.52 -8.45
CA ARG A 358 4.15 22.44 -9.60
C ARG A 358 3.64 21.75 -10.85
N ARG A 359 4.20 20.59 -11.17
CA ARG A 359 3.82 19.84 -12.38
C ARG A 359 2.41 19.26 -12.25
N PRO A 360 2.06 18.51 -11.18
CA PRO A 360 0.70 18.09 -10.92
C PRO A 360 -0.33 19.21 -10.94
N LYS A 361 -0.09 20.30 -10.21
CA LYS A 361 -0.99 21.47 -10.18
C LYS A 361 -1.22 22.13 -11.56
N ARG A 362 -0.25 22.06 -12.46
CA ARG A 362 -0.40 22.55 -13.84
C ARG A 362 -1.16 21.59 -14.73
N ILE A 363 -1.03 20.29 -14.53
CA ILE A 363 -1.61 19.25 -15.39
C ILE A 363 -3.04 18.93 -14.97
N ALA A 364 -3.33 18.82 -13.68
CA ALA A 364 -4.63 18.43 -13.17
C ALA A 364 -5.80 19.30 -13.76
N PRO A 365 -5.76 20.63 -13.73
CA PRO A 365 -6.84 21.45 -14.31
C PRO A 365 -7.00 21.25 -15.82
N ARG A 366 -5.89 21.01 -16.54
CA ARG A 366 -5.92 20.79 -18.00
C ARG A 366 -6.56 19.46 -18.40
N LEU A 367 -6.56 18.51 -17.48
CA LEU A 367 -7.19 17.20 -17.63
C LEU A 367 -8.57 17.14 -16.97
N GLY A 368 -9.05 18.24 -16.40
CA GLY A 368 -10.32 18.29 -15.68
C GLY A 368 -10.30 17.52 -14.36
N ILE A 369 -9.13 17.32 -13.74
CA ILE A 369 -8.99 16.63 -12.47
C ILE A 369 -9.29 17.62 -11.34
N PRO A 370 -10.41 17.47 -10.62
CA PRO A 370 -10.70 18.28 -9.44
C PRO A 370 -9.82 17.86 -8.26
N PHE A 371 -9.91 18.58 -7.15
CA PHE A 371 -9.32 18.25 -5.85
C PHE A 371 -7.80 18.38 -5.72
N PHE A 372 -7.05 18.68 -6.77
CA PHE A 372 -5.60 18.86 -6.69
C PHE A 372 -5.22 20.34 -6.96
N GLY A 373 -5.39 21.15 -5.93
CA GLY A 373 -4.99 22.55 -5.91
C GLY A 373 -5.90 23.44 -6.74
N ALA A 374 -6.91 24.01 -6.13
CA ALA A 374 -7.59 25.21 -6.62
C ALA A 374 -6.72 26.43 -6.28
#